data_4cf36360790209227b4286e36a4039b7
#
_entry.id   4cf36360790209227b4286e36a4039b7
#
_cell.length_a   1.000
_cell.length_b   1.000
_cell.length_c   1.000
_cell.angle_alpha   90.00
_cell.angle_beta   90.00
_cell.angle_gamma   90.00
#
_symmetry.space_group_name_H-M   'P 1'
#
loop_
_entity.id
_entity.type
_entity.pdbx_description
1 polymer ?
#
loop_
_entity_poly.entity_id
_entity_poly.type
_entity_poly.pdbx_seq_one_letter_code
_entity_poly.pdbx_strand_id
1 'polypeptide(L)'
;EDLLTLVNQRPINNLVDITNEATLLYGIPSHVFDKDKLALQNLLLRNAKAGEKIATLDNTTQNLQDTDLIIEDGSGRIVDLCGVMGGQVAEVDEHTKNIVLIVPIYEPLQIRKTSLFHQKRTLAAQIYEKGPDPELCLSILQNIIDLILSRAGGQVSSKIFDYYPHGFDSKKVCINLQWLNTFSGLNIPETDIKNILNNLGFTKVEIVKDILPCDVPTYRHQDINTREYWAEEI
;
A
#
# COMPACT_ATOMS: atom_id res chain seq x y z
N GLU A 1 15.88 -15.09 4.95
CA GLU A 1 16.25 -14.72 6.35
C GLU A 1 17.35 -13.67 6.38
N ASP A 2 18.47 -13.88 5.67
CA ASP A 2 19.63 -12.97 5.70
C ASP A 2 19.29 -11.55 5.25
N LEU A 3 18.48 -11.39 4.19
CA LEU A 3 18.06 -10.08 3.69
C LEU A 3 17.22 -9.30 4.70
N LEU A 4 16.30 -9.94 5.41
CA LEU A 4 15.49 -9.30 6.44
C LEU A 4 16.34 -8.85 7.62
N THR A 5 17.32 -9.66 8.02
CA THR A 5 18.25 -9.33 9.09
C THR A 5 19.10 -8.11 8.74
N LEU A 6 19.54 -7.97 7.48
CA LEU A 6 20.31 -6.81 7.02
C LEU A 6 19.56 -5.48 7.14
N VAL A 7 18.22 -5.52 7.12
CA VAL A 7 17.34 -4.34 7.29
C VAL A 7 16.71 -4.28 8.69
N ASN A 8 17.31 -4.95 9.68
CA ASN A 8 16.85 -5.01 11.06
C ASN A 8 15.42 -5.58 11.23
N GLN A 9 15.00 -6.47 10.33
CA GLN A 9 13.76 -7.22 10.47
C GLN A 9 14.06 -8.62 11.00
N ARG A 10 13.32 -9.04 12.04
CA ARG A 10 13.46 -10.38 12.60
C ARG A 10 12.73 -11.39 11.72
N PRO A 11 13.39 -12.44 11.21
CA PRO A 11 12.70 -13.56 10.58
C PRO A 11 11.75 -14.26 11.57
N ILE A 12 10.57 -14.66 11.08
CA ILE A 12 9.50 -15.27 11.90
C ILE A 12 9.17 -16.66 11.35
N ASN A 13 8.63 -16.71 10.14
CA ASN A 13 8.36 -17.92 9.38
C ASN A 13 8.33 -17.58 7.87
N ASN A 14 8.33 -18.59 7.01
CA ASN A 14 8.42 -18.40 5.57
C ASN A 14 7.31 -17.49 5.00
N LEU A 15 6.07 -17.60 5.46
CA LEU A 15 4.95 -16.78 4.96
C LEU A 15 5.07 -15.32 5.38
N VAL A 16 5.33 -15.06 6.65
CA VAL A 16 5.52 -13.70 7.18
C VAL A 16 6.76 -13.06 6.57
N ASP A 17 7.85 -13.82 6.42
CA ASP A 17 9.10 -13.35 5.84
C ASP A 17 8.92 -12.97 4.36
N ILE A 18 8.13 -13.73 3.59
CA ILE A 18 7.79 -13.40 2.20
C ILE A 18 6.99 -12.09 2.14
N THR A 19 5.99 -11.90 3.01
CA THR A 19 5.19 -10.67 3.01
C THR A 19 6.02 -9.45 3.45
N ASN A 20 6.93 -9.62 4.41
CA ASN A 20 7.85 -8.57 4.82
C ASN A 20 8.86 -8.22 3.72
N GLU A 21 9.43 -9.23 3.05
CA GLU A 21 10.32 -9.03 1.90
C GLU A 21 9.58 -8.29 0.77
N ALA A 22 8.36 -8.71 0.44
CA ALA A 22 7.54 -8.06 -0.58
C ALA A 22 7.23 -6.60 -0.22
N THR A 23 6.94 -6.32 1.04
CA THR A 23 6.73 -4.94 1.53
C THR A 23 7.96 -4.06 1.27
N LEU A 24 9.15 -4.59 1.54
CA LEU A 24 10.42 -3.87 1.31
C LEU A 24 10.74 -3.69 -0.17
N LEU A 25 10.42 -4.69 -1.00
CA LEU A 25 10.70 -4.66 -2.44
C LEU A 25 9.72 -3.78 -3.21
N TYR A 26 8.43 -3.81 -2.85
CA TYR A 26 7.36 -3.22 -3.65
C TYR A 26 6.71 -1.99 -3.00
N GLY A 27 7.01 -1.71 -1.74
CA GLY A 27 6.51 -0.52 -1.05
C GLY A 27 5.03 -0.53 -0.66
N ILE A 28 4.33 -1.67 -0.77
CA ILE A 28 2.96 -1.83 -0.27
C ILE A 28 2.94 -2.99 0.73
N PRO A 29 2.51 -2.74 1.99
CA PRO A 29 2.40 -3.81 2.97
C PRO A 29 1.32 -4.81 2.58
N SER A 30 1.63 -6.08 2.80
CA SER A 30 0.70 -7.19 2.64
C SER A 30 0.55 -7.93 3.97
N HIS A 31 -0.56 -8.66 4.11
CA HIS A 31 -0.79 -9.46 5.30
C HIS A 31 -1.38 -10.82 4.94
N VAL A 32 -1.06 -11.82 5.77
CA VAL A 32 -1.58 -13.19 5.65
C VAL A 32 -2.31 -13.55 6.93
N PHE A 33 -3.51 -14.13 6.78
CA PHE A 33 -4.28 -14.73 7.86
C PHE A 33 -4.28 -16.24 7.71
N ASP A 34 -4.27 -16.95 8.83
CA ASP A 34 -4.62 -18.37 8.87
C ASP A 34 -6.13 -18.50 8.62
N LYS A 35 -6.49 -19.05 7.45
CA LYS A 35 -7.89 -19.18 7.04
C LYS A 35 -8.68 -20.09 7.98
N ASP A 36 -8.05 -21.12 8.53
CA ASP A 36 -8.72 -22.12 9.35
C ASP A 36 -9.03 -21.58 10.75
N LYS A 37 -8.38 -20.49 11.17
CA LYS A 37 -8.66 -19.75 12.41
C LYS A 37 -9.77 -18.72 12.26
N LEU A 38 -10.18 -18.37 11.03
CA LEU A 38 -11.29 -17.45 10.76
C LEU A 38 -12.63 -18.16 10.96
N ALA A 39 -13.51 -17.64 11.84
CA ALA A 39 -14.73 -18.32 12.22
C ALA A 39 -15.70 -18.58 11.07
N LEU A 40 -15.97 -17.57 10.23
CA LEU A 40 -16.92 -17.68 9.10
C LEU A 40 -16.22 -17.59 7.74
N GLN A 41 -14.89 -17.60 7.71
CA GLN A 41 -14.09 -17.44 6.49
C GLN A 41 -14.44 -16.17 5.69
N ASN A 42 -14.98 -15.16 6.35
CA ASN A 42 -15.32 -13.85 5.81
C ASN A 42 -14.41 -12.81 6.45
N LEU A 43 -14.05 -11.81 5.68
CA LEU A 43 -13.34 -10.63 6.17
C LEU A 43 -14.23 -9.41 5.93
N LEU A 44 -14.62 -8.74 7.01
CA LEU A 44 -15.45 -7.54 6.96
C LEU A 44 -14.63 -6.34 7.42
N LEU A 45 -14.43 -5.40 6.49
CA LEU A 45 -13.78 -4.13 6.77
C LEU A 45 -14.81 -3.15 7.31
N ARG A 46 -14.53 -2.57 8.49
CA ARG A 46 -15.38 -1.56 9.13
C ARG A 46 -14.61 -0.68 10.10
N ASN A 47 -15.19 0.41 10.50
CA ASN A 47 -14.70 1.13 11.67
C ASN A 47 -15.01 0.32 12.94
N ALA A 48 -14.11 0.40 13.93
CA ALA A 48 -14.35 -0.16 15.25
C ALA A 48 -15.49 0.58 15.96
N LYS A 49 -16.04 -0.05 16.99
CA LYS A 49 -16.91 0.63 17.95
C LYS A 49 -16.06 1.05 19.15
N ALA A 50 -16.33 2.21 19.69
CA ALA A 50 -15.60 2.71 20.85
C ALA A 50 -15.60 1.68 22.00
N GLY A 51 -14.42 1.35 22.50
CA GLY A 51 -14.25 0.37 23.59
C GLY A 51 -14.11 -1.08 23.14
N GLU A 52 -14.24 -1.41 21.86
CA GLU A 52 -13.81 -2.71 21.34
C GLU A 52 -12.31 -2.90 21.61
N LYS A 53 -11.87 -4.15 21.67
CA LYS A 53 -10.48 -4.49 21.97
C LYS A 53 -9.93 -5.47 20.98
N ILE A 54 -8.63 -5.33 20.69
CA ILE A 54 -7.88 -6.29 19.90
C ILE A 54 -6.59 -6.68 20.64
N ALA A 55 -6.31 -7.98 20.72
CA ALA A 55 -4.99 -8.48 21.08
C ALA A 55 -4.13 -8.53 19.82
N THR A 56 -3.06 -7.74 19.78
CA THR A 56 -2.18 -7.58 18.62
C THR A 56 -0.96 -8.52 18.69
N LEU A 57 -0.33 -8.77 17.53
CA LEU A 57 0.79 -9.71 17.37
C LEU A 57 2.01 -9.40 18.25
N ASP A 58 2.14 -8.18 18.75
CA ASP A 58 3.17 -7.79 19.71
C ASP A 58 2.80 -8.09 21.19
N ASN A 59 1.81 -8.94 21.41
CA ASN A 59 1.31 -9.37 22.73
C ASN A 59 0.74 -8.23 23.59
N THR A 60 0.23 -7.18 22.98
CA THR A 60 -0.46 -6.10 23.67
C THR A 60 -1.96 -6.08 23.34
N THR A 61 -2.78 -5.54 24.24
CA THR A 61 -4.21 -5.33 24.00
C THR A 61 -4.46 -3.85 23.77
N GLN A 62 -5.11 -3.51 22.65
CA GLN A 62 -5.49 -2.14 22.32
C GLN A 62 -6.97 -1.91 22.58
N ASN A 63 -7.31 -0.77 23.20
CA ASN A 63 -8.68 -0.28 23.29
C ASN A 63 -8.94 0.60 22.07
N LEU A 64 -9.88 0.19 21.23
CA LEU A 64 -10.13 0.82 19.95
C LEU A 64 -11.00 2.06 20.07
N GLN A 65 -10.78 3.01 19.16
CA GLN A 65 -11.63 4.17 18.92
C GLN A 65 -12.60 3.89 17.75
N ASP A 66 -13.67 4.64 17.67
CA ASP A 66 -14.65 4.58 16.57
C ASP A 66 -14.09 5.04 15.21
N THR A 67 -12.92 5.67 15.22
CA THR A 67 -12.18 6.07 14.01
C THR A 67 -11.18 5.01 13.54
N ASP A 68 -10.92 3.97 14.33
CA ASP A 68 -9.98 2.91 13.95
C ASP A 68 -10.61 1.98 12.92
N LEU A 69 -9.89 1.73 11.82
CA LEU A 69 -10.30 0.79 10.81
C LEU A 69 -9.85 -0.62 11.18
N ILE A 70 -10.77 -1.56 11.12
CA ILE A 70 -10.50 -2.95 11.50
C ILE A 70 -11.03 -3.94 10.46
N ILE A 71 -10.47 -5.14 10.49
CA ILE A 71 -11.05 -6.30 9.85
C ILE A 71 -11.60 -7.24 10.93
N GLU A 72 -12.83 -7.70 10.75
CA GLU A 72 -13.43 -8.79 11.55
C GLU A 72 -13.71 -10.01 10.68
N ASP A 73 -13.82 -11.19 11.33
CA ASP A 73 -14.00 -12.49 10.67
C ASP A 73 -15.47 -12.89 10.42
N GLY A 74 -16.39 -11.94 10.47
CA GLY A 74 -17.83 -12.16 10.31
C GLY A 74 -18.55 -12.70 11.55
N SER A 75 -17.83 -13.17 12.57
CA SER A 75 -18.40 -13.56 13.87
C SER A 75 -18.32 -12.45 14.93
N GLY A 76 -17.78 -11.29 14.57
CA GLY A 76 -17.53 -10.18 15.47
C GLY A 76 -16.14 -10.20 16.10
N ARG A 77 -15.29 -11.19 15.81
CA ARG A 77 -13.89 -11.20 16.30
C ARG A 77 -13.03 -10.32 15.40
N ILE A 78 -12.32 -9.39 16.02
CA ILE A 78 -11.41 -8.49 15.30
C ILE A 78 -10.09 -9.21 15.04
N VAL A 79 -9.69 -9.32 13.78
CA VAL A 79 -8.50 -10.05 13.32
C VAL A 79 -7.38 -9.14 12.87
N ASP A 80 -7.66 -7.85 12.62
CA ASP A 80 -6.64 -6.89 12.18
C ASP A 80 -6.99 -5.46 12.62
N LEU A 81 -6.00 -4.72 13.07
CA LEU A 81 -6.02 -3.26 13.18
C LEU A 81 -5.36 -2.71 11.92
N CYS A 82 -6.20 -2.37 10.95
CA CYS A 82 -5.82 -2.11 9.57
C CYS A 82 -4.64 -1.16 9.42
N GLY A 83 -3.64 -1.60 8.65
CA GLY A 83 -2.47 -0.80 8.32
C GLY A 83 -1.53 -0.51 9.50
N VAL A 84 -1.83 -1.00 10.70
CA VAL A 84 -1.02 -0.80 11.90
C VAL A 84 -0.46 -2.10 12.42
N MET A 85 -1.32 -3.07 12.80
CA MET A 85 -0.85 -4.32 13.39
C MET A 85 -1.90 -5.43 13.32
N GLY A 86 -1.49 -6.60 12.85
CA GLY A 86 -2.33 -7.79 12.85
C GLY A 86 -2.77 -8.23 14.25
N GLY A 87 -3.93 -8.88 14.32
CA GLY A 87 -4.44 -9.49 15.54
C GLY A 87 -3.97 -10.94 15.71
N GLN A 88 -3.84 -11.40 16.95
CA GLN A 88 -3.40 -12.76 17.29
C GLN A 88 -4.39 -13.85 16.84
N VAL A 89 -5.68 -13.51 16.70
CA VAL A 89 -6.74 -14.47 16.43
C VAL A 89 -6.53 -15.28 15.17
N ALA A 90 -6.01 -14.65 14.13
CA ALA A 90 -5.78 -15.26 12.82
C ALA A 90 -4.29 -15.29 12.43
N GLU A 91 -3.41 -15.29 13.44
CA GLU A 91 -1.96 -15.38 13.23
C GLU A 91 -1.56 -16.69 12.55
N VAL A 92 -0.69 -16.61 11.56
CA VAL A 92 -0.09 -17.78 10.90
C VAL A 92 1.02 -18.37 11.77
N ASP A 93 1.05 -19.69 11.86
CA ASP A 93 2.04 -20.45 12.63
C ASP A 93 2.57 -21.66 11.83
N GLU A 94 3.35 -22.53 12.47
CA GLU A 94 3.93 -23.73 11.87
C GLU A 94 2.91 -24.80 11.45
N HIS A 95 1.67 -24.70 11.93
CA HIS A 95 0.58 -25.62 11.61
C HIS A 95 -0.34 -25.07 10.51
N THR A 96 -0.19 -23.82 10.13
CA THR A 96 -1.00 -23.15 9.09
C THR A 96 -0.86 -23.85 7.74
N LYS A 97 -2.00 -24.22 7.14
CA LYS A 97 -2.08 -24.88 5.83
C LYS A 97 -2.84 -24.05 4.80
N ASN A 98 -3.87 -23.36 5.23
CA ASN A 98 -4.72 -22.54 4.37
C ASN A 98 -4.58 -21.08 4.78
N ILE A 99 -4.31 -20.22 3.82
CA ILE A 99 -4.11 -18.79 4.07
C ILE A 99 -5.07 -17.91 3.29
N VAL A 100 -5.31 -16.72 3.81
CA VAL A 100 -5.88 -15.61 3.07
C VAL A 100 -4.81 -14.53 2.98
N LEU A 101 -4.38 -14.22 1.75
CA LEU A 101 -3.44 -13.12 1.48
C LEU A 101 -4.22 -11.87 1.10
N ILE A 102 -3.87 -10.74 1.70
CA ILE A 102 -4.42 -9.43 1.35
C ILE A 102 -3.30 -8.43 1.03
N VAL A 103 -3.57 -7.55 0.05
CA VAL A 103 -2.73 -6.40 -0.31
C VAL A 103 -3.64 -5.17 -0.38
N PRO A 104 -3.99 -4.60 0.77
CA PRO A 104 -4.94 -3.50 0.83
C PRO A 104 -4.27 -2.13 0.64
N ILE A 105 -5.08 -1.12 0.31
CA ILE A 105 -4.76 0.29 0.48
C ILE A 105 -5.75 0.89 1.46
N TYR A 106 -5.25 1.76 2.32
CA TYR A 106 -6.04 2.44 3.34
C TYR A 106 -5.90 3.96 3.19
N GLU A 107 -6.86 4.68 3.73
CA GLU A 107 -6.82 6.14 3.77
C GLU A 107 -5.65 6.61 4.67
N PRO A 108 -4.67 7.37 4.13
CA PRO A 108 -3.41 7.69 4.83
C PRO A 108 -3.59 8.43 6.16
N LEU A 109 -4.52 9.40 6.20
CA LEU A 109 -4.75 10.20 7.41
C LEU A 109 -5.39 9.36 8.52
N GLN A 110 -6.25 8.40 8.17
CA GLN A 110 -6.87 7.49 9.13
C GLN A 110 -5.79 6.60 9.78
N ILE A 111 -4.94 5.97 8.97
CA ILE A 111 -3.85 5.13 9.50
C ILE A 111 -2.89 5.93 10.37
N ARG A 112 -2.53 7.15 9.94
CA ARG A 112 -1.67 8.02 10.74
C ARG A 112 -2.29 8.32 12.12
N LYS A 113 -3.58 8.66 12.19
CA LYS A 113 -4.29 8.93 13.44
C LYS A 113 -4.30 7.71 14.35
N THR A 114 -4.68 6.54 13.83
CA THR A 114 -4.68 5.27 14.55
C THR A 114 -3.29 4.93 15.08
N SER A 115 -2.25 5.00 14.24
CA SER A 115 -0.87 4.72 14.62
C SER A 115 -0.37 5.62 15.75
N LEU A 116 -0.68 6.92 15.70
CA LEU A 116 -0.28 7.87 16.72
C LEU A 116 -1.05 7.65 18.04
N PHE A 117 -2.36 7.40 17.97
CA PHE A 117 -3.17 7.17 19.15
C PHE A 117 -2.72 5.91 19.91
N HIS A 118 -2.52 4.81 19.20
CA HIS A 118 -2.06 3.55 19.82
C HIS A 118 -0.54 3.50 20.07
N GLN A 119 0.19 4.55 19.71
CA GLN A 119 1.66 4.65 19.82
C GLN A 119 2.38 3.47 19.12
N LYS A 120 1.80 3.00 18.00
CA LYS A 120 2.32 1.88 17.21
C LYS A 120 2.82 2.38 15.86
N ARG A 121 4.10 2.73 15.83
CA ARG A 121 4.74 3.23 14.61
C ARG A 121 5.41 2.10 13.83
N THR A 122 4.60 1.19 13.32
CA THR A 122 5.07 0.05 12.52
C THR A 122 5.56 0.49 11.14
N LEU A 123 6.34 -0.34 10.45
CA LEU A 123 6.73 -0.09 9.06
C LEU A 123 5.50 0.05 8.15
N ALA A 124 4.50 -0.82 8.33
CA ALA A 124 3.24 -0.75 7.58
C ALA A 124 2.56 0.61 7.75
N ALA A 125 2.40 1.08 9.00
CA ALA A 125 1.79 2.38 9.28
C ALA A 125 2.57 3.54 8.64
N GLN A 126 3.91 3.48 8.65
CA GLN A 126 4.77 4.48 8.03
C GLN A 126 4.64 4.50 6.50
N ILE A 127 4.41 3.36 5.87
CA ILE A 127 4.18 3.28 4.42
C ILE A 127 2.76 3.79 4.08
N TYR A 128 1.73 3.29 4.78
CA TYR A 128 0.35 3.67 4.49
C TYR A 128 0.08 5.16 4.70
N GLU A 129 0.70 5.80 5.71
CA GLU A 129 0.54 7.24 5.92
C GLU A 129 1.11 8.10 4.77
N LYS A 130 1.94 7.51 3.88
CA LYS A 130 2.48 8.16 2.67
C LYS A 130 1.60 7.97 1.44
N GLY A 131 0.52 7.19 1.53
CA GLY A 131 -0.39 6.94 0.42
C GLY A 131 0.24 6.15 -0.72
N PRO A 132 0.57 4.87 -0.52
CA PRO A 132 1.09 4.03 -1.58
C PRO A 132 0.11 3.92 -2.76
N ASP A 133 0.63 3.61 -3.95
CA ASP A 133 -0.12 3.59 -5.19
C ASP A 133 -1.12 2.41 -5.25
N PRO A 134 -2.44 2.64 -5.30
CA PRO A 134 -3.43 1.58 -5.36
C PRO A 134 -3.37 0.75 -6.65
N GLU A 135 -2.91 1.32 -7.76
CA GLU A 135 -2.83 0.64 -9.06
C GLU A 135 -1.77 -0.48 -9.07
N LEU A 136 -0.84 -0.48 -8.11
CA LEU A 136 0.18 -1.52 -7.98
C LEU A 136 -0.32 -2.77 -7.23
N CYS A 137 -1.46 -2.71 -6.53
CA CYS A 137 -1.93 -3.79 -5.65
C CYS A 137 -2.05 -5.15 -6.34
N LEU A 138 -2.66 -5.19 -7.53
CA LEU A 138 -2.85 -6.45 -8.27
C LEU A 138 -1.53 -7.06 -8.73
N SER A 139 -0.61 -6.24 -9.23
CA SER A 139 0.72 -6.70 -9.65
C SER A 139 1.53 -7.21 -8.47
N ILE A 140 1.48 -6.52 -7.33
CA ILE A 140 2.16 -6.93 -6.11
C ILE A 140 1.54 -8.20 -5.55
N LEU A 141 0.22 -8.31 -5.53
CA LEU A 141 -0.48 -9.53 -5.11
C LEU A 141 -0.01 -10.74 -5.93
N GLN A 142 0.08 -10.60 -7.26
CA GLN A 142 0.57 -11.68 -8.13
C GLN A 142 2.02 -12.05 -7.80
N ASN A 143 2.90 -11.07 -7.63
CA ASN A 143 4.30 -11.32 -7.27
C ASN A 143 4.44 -12.05 -5.92
N ILE A 144 3.62 -11.68 -4.92
CA ILE A 144 3.63 -12.36 -3.62
C ILE A 144 3.11 -13.80 -3.75
N ILE A 145 2.06 -14.03 -4.55
CA ILE A 145 1.57 -15.39 -4.85
C ILE A 145 2.69 -16.24 -5.45
N ASP A 146 3.40 -15.72 -6.45
CA ASP A 146 4.49 -16.44 -7.10
C ASP A 146 5.65 -16.74 -6.12
N LEU A 147 5.98 -15.81 -5.22
CA LEU A 147 6.95 -16.01 -4.15
C LEU A 147 6.50 -17.11 -3.17
N ILE A 148 5.23 -17.10 -2.75
CA ILE A 148 4.68 -18.10 -1.85
C ILE A 148 4.72 -19.48 -2.52
N LEU A 149 4.21 -19.59 -3.76
CA LEU A 149 4.20 -20.86 -4.49
C LEU A 149 5.59 -21.44 -4.70
N SER A 150 6.58 -20.58 -5.00
CA SER A 150 7.97 -21.01 -5.23
C SER A 150 8.72 -21.40 -3.96
N ARG A 151 8.43 -20.78 -2.81
CA ARG A 151 9.22 -20.94 -1.57
C ARG A 151 8.50 -21.77 -0.49
N ALA A 152 7.18 -21.70 -0.43
CA ALA A 152 6.35 -22.42 0.53
C ALA A 152 5.54 -23.56 -0.12
N GLY A 153 5.41 -23.54 -1.44
CA GLY A 153 4.60 -24.51 -2.17
C GLY A 153 3.10 -24.18 -2.10
N GLY A 154 2.27 -25.19 -2.39
CA GLY A 154 0.82 -25.07 -2.34
C GLY A 154 0.17 -24.74 -3.69
N GLN A 155 -1.05 -24.27 -3.66
CA GLN A 155 -1.83 -23.90 -4.85
C GLN A 155 -2.80 -22.77 -4.55
N VAL A 156 -3.11 -21.95 -5.56
CA VAL A 156 -4.16 -20.93 -5.47
C VAL A 156 -5.51 -21.63 -5.51
N SER A 157 -6.35 -21.41 -4.49
CA SER A 157 -7.64 -22.08 -4.31
C SER A 157 -8.86 -21.20 -4.63
N SER A 158 -8.67 -19.93 -4.94
CA SER A 158 -9.77 -19.00 -5.27
C SER A 158 -9.38 -18.05 -6.38
N LYS A 159 -10.38 -17.37 -6.96
CA LYS A 159 -10.15 -16.16 -7.76
C LYS A 159 -9.71 -15.01 -6.85
N ILE A 160 -9.13 -13.97 -7.44
CA ILE A 160 -8.85 -12.70 -6.76
C ILE A 160 -10.17 -11.99 -6.51
N PHE A 161 -10.34 -11.45 -5.31
CA PHE A 161 -11.43 -10.56 -4.93
C PHE A 161 -10.83 -9.17 -4.80
N ASP A 162 -11.30 -8.24 -5.65
CA ASP A 162 -10.88 -6.86 -5.63
C ASP A 162 -12.09 -5.97 -5.40
N TYR A 163 -11.99 -5.08 -4.41
CA TYR A 163 -12.99 -4.08 -4.11
C TYR A 163 -12.37 -2.70 -4.31
N TYR A 164 -12.52 -2.19 -5.51
CA TYR A 164 -11.98 -0.90 -5.92
C TYR A 164 -13.04 -0.09 -6.69
N PRO A 165 -14.10 0.37 -6.00
CA PRO A 165 -15.33 0.85 -6.65
C PRO A 165 -15.18 2.14 -7.44
N HIS A 166 -14.22 3.00 -7.10
CA HIS A 166 -14.08 4.31 -7.71
C HIS A 166 -12.91 4.41 -8.69
N GLY A 167 -12.05 3.38 -8.76
CA GLY A 167 -10.83 3.44 -9.55
C GLY A 167 -9.89 4.56 -9.09
N PHE A 168 -8.86 4.81 -9.88
CA PHE A 168 -7.92 5.89 -9.65
C PHE A 168 -8.19 7.05 -10.61
N ASP A 169 -8.46 8.24 -10.08
CA ASP A 169 -8.56 9.46 -10.88
C ASP A 169 -7.16 9.98 -11.19
N SER A 170 -6.71 9.81 -12.45
CA SER A 170 -5.43 10.33 -12.89
C SER A 170 -5.41 11.85 -12.79
N LYS A 171 -4.41 12.38 -12.10
CA LYS A 171 -4.16 13.83 -12.08
C LYS A 171 -3.64 14.28 -13.44
N LYS A 172 -4.20 15.38 -13.92
CA LYS A 172 -3.69 16.09 -15.10
C LYS A 172 -2.99 17.35 -14.64
N VAL A 173 -1.81 17.55 -15.16
CA VAL A 173 -1.07 18.78 -14.98
C VAL A 173 -0.83 19.47 -16.31
N CYS A 174 -0.81 20.79 -16.27
CA CYS A 174 -0.56 21.62 -17.45
C CYS A 174 0.47 22.69 -17.09
N ILE A 175 1.47 22.86 -17.94
CA ILE A 175 2.47 23.90 -17.80
C ILE A 175 2.56 24.76 -19.06
N ASN A 176 2.81 26.03 -18.90
CA ASN A 176 3.18 26.91 -20.01
C ASN A 176 4.71 26.88 -20.17
N LEU A 177 5.21 26.67 -21.39
CA LEU A 177 6.64 26.54 -21.64
C LEU A 177 7.43 27.83 -21.37
N GLN A 178 6.85 28.99 -21.63
CA GLN A 178 7.50 30.26 -21.27
C GLN A 178 7.65 30.41 -19.77
N TRP A 179 6.62 30.00 -19.03
CA TRP A 179 6.71 30.00 -17.56
C TRP A 179 7.77 29.00 -17.09
N LEU A 180 7.84 27.77 -17.67
CA LEU A 180 8.84 26.77 -17.34
C LEU A 180 10.27 27.30 -17.55
N ASN A 181 10.53 27.92 -18.72
CA ASN A 181 11.82 28.52 -19.02
C ASN A 181 12.19 29.67 -18.08
N THR A 182 11.19 30.46 -17.66
CA THR A 182 11.40 31.54 -16.69
C THR A 182 11.68 30.99 -15.30
N PHE A 183 10.95 29.95 -14.90
CA PHE A 183 11.07 29.32 -13.57
C PHE A 183 12.42 28.59 -13.42
N SER A 184 12.81 27.80 -14.41
CA SER A 184 14.09 27.06 -14.40
C SER A 184 15.31 27.93 -14.69
N GLY A 185 15.12 29.09 -15.34
CA GLY A 185 16.21 29.91 -15.86
C GLY A 185 16.91 29.32 -17.07
N LEU A 186 16.34 28.26 -17.67
CA LEU A 186 16.88 27.55 -18.82
C LEU A 186 15.95 27.67 -20.04
N ASN A 187 16.48 27.45 -21.22
CA ASN A 187 15.69 27.30 -22.45
C ASN A 187 15.76 25.85 -22.91
N ILE A 188 14.89 25.02 -22.37
CA ILE A 188 14.90 23.57 -22.58
C ILE A 188 14.16 23.26 -23.89
N PRO A 189 14.78 22.52 -24.84
CA PRO A 189 14.10 22.11 -26.06
C PRO A 189 12.86 21.25 -25.79
N GLU A 190 11.79 21.47 -26.55
CA GLU A 190 10.54 20.71 -26.42
C GLU A 190 10.74 19.18 -26.52
N THR A 191 11.68 18.76 -27.36
CA THR A 191 12.04 17.35 -27.52
C THR A 191 12.59 16.75 -26.23
N ASP A 192 13.42 17.51 -25.52
CA ASP A 192 14.05 17.07 -24.30
C ASP A 192 13.04 17.01 -23.16
N ILE A 193 12.15 18.01 -23.05
CA ILE A 193 11.03 18.00 -22.10
C ILE A 193 10.16 16.74 -22.30
N LYS A 194 9.76 16.45 -23.55
CA LYS A 194 8.97 15.26 -23.86
C LYS A 194 9.69 13.97 -23.49
N ASN A 195 10.99 13.87 -23.80
CA ASN A 195 11.79 12.68 -23.51
C ASN A 195 11.93 12.47 -22.00
N ILE A 196 12.21 13.53 -21.23
CA ILE A 196 12.30 13.48 -19.77
C ILE A 196 10.99 12.96 -19.18
N LEU A 197 9.86 13.60 -19.51
CA LEU A 197 8.56 13.24 -18.97
C LEU A 197 8.14 11.82 -19.36
N ASN A 198 8.33 11.41 -20.61
CA ASN A 198 8.04 10.04 -21.02
C ASN A 198 8.90 9.00 -20.28
N ASN A 199 10.18 9.29 -20.06
CA ASN A 199 11.07 8.42 -19.29
C ASN A 199 10.70 8.33 -17.81
N LEU A 200 10.06 9.38 -17.26
CA LEU A 200 9.51 9.41 -15.91
C LEU A 200 8.09 8.81 -15.83
N GLY A 201 7.56 8.27 -16.93
CA GLY A 201 6.26 7.60 -16.95
C GLY A 201 5.04 8.51 -17.08
N PHE A 202 5.23 9.80 -17.33
CA PHE A 202 4.11 10.68 -17.69
C PHE A 202 3.54 10.28 -19.04
N THR A 203 2.22 10.34 -19.18
CA THR A 203 1.53 9.96 -20.42
C THR A 203 0.79 11.14 -21.03
N LYS A 204 0.41 11.02 -22.32
CA LYS A 204 -0.26 12.08 -23.09
C LYS A 204 0.53 13.40 -23.12
N VAL A 205 1.84 13.28 -23.22
CA VAL A 205 2.77 14.42 -23.25
C VAL A 205 2.74 15.06 -24.63
N GLU A 206 1.87 16.04 -24.82
CA GLU A 206 1.69 16.76 -26.08
C GLU A 206 1.78 18.27 -25.86
N ILE A 207 2.54 18.97 -26.72
CA ILE A 207 2.64 20.43 -26.66
C ILE A 207 1.67 21.05 -27.66
N VAL A 208 0.76 21.88 -27.15
CA VAL A 208 -0.22 22.59 -27.96
C VAL A 208 -0.21 24.07 -27.59
N LYS A 209 0.20 24.93 -28.51
CA LYS A 209 0.26 26.41 -28.29
C LYS A 209 0.99 26.80 -27.01
N ASP A 210 2.21 26.30 -26.83
CA ASP A 210 3.05 26.54 -25.65
C ASP A 210 2.48 25.98 -24.32
N ILE A 211 1.41 25.21 -24.38
CA ILE A 211 0.87 24.48 -23.23
C ILE A 211 1.24 23.01 -23.36
N LEU A 212 1.77 22.46 -22.28
CA LEU A 212 2.13 21.08 -22.14
C LEU A 212 1.20 20.41 -21.13
N PRO A 213 0.10 19.77 -21.54
CA PRO A 213 -0.69 18.88 -20.70
C PRO A 213 -0.01 17.52 -20.63
N CYS A 214 -0.14 16.86 -19.48
CA CYS A 214 0.18 15.44 -19.35
C CYS A 214 -0.58 14.80 -18.18
N ASP A 215 -0.70 13.49 -18.21
CA ASP A 215 -1.24 12.72 -17.10
C ASP A 215 -0.09 12.30 -16.19
N VAL A 216 -0.24 12.56 -14.88
CA VAL A 216 0.73 12.20 -13.85
C VAL A 216 0.68 10.70 -13.61
N PRO A 217 1.84 10.00 -13.54
CA PRO A 217 1.87 8.59 -13.16
C PRO A 217 1.22 8.36 -11.79
N THR A 218 0.53 7.23 -11.61
CA THR A 218 -0.20 6.91 -10.39
C THR A 218 0.69 6.92 -9.16
N TYR A 219 1.90 6.42 -9.27
CA TYR A 219 2.89 6.38 -8.18
C TYR A 219 3.47 7.76 -7.80
N ARG A 220 3.18 8.82 -8.57
CA ARG A 220 3.59 10.19 -8.29
C ARG A 220 2.41 11.09 -7.87
N HIS A 221 1.21 10.50 -7.62
CA HIS A 221 0.01 11.30 -7.35
C HIS A 221 0.04 12.08 -6.02
N GLN A 222 0.88 11.65 -5.09
CA GLN A 222 0.99 12.30 -3.78
C GLN A 222 1.89 13.54 -3.81
N ASP A 223 2.93 13.54 -4.62
CA ASP A 223 3.94 14.59 -4.67
C ASP A 223 3.75 15.56 -5.85
N ILE A 224 3.36 15.08 -7.04
CA ILE A 224 3.09 15.95 -8.19
C ILE A 224 1.67 16.53 -8.10
N ASN A 225 1.49 17.57 -7.31
CA ASN A 225 0.18 18.20 -7.13
C ASN A 225 0.13 19.69 -7.54
N THR A 226 1.27 20.29 -7.86
CA THR A 226 1.37 21.65 -8.39
C THR A 226 2.26 21.66 -9.63
N ARG A 227 2.17 22.76 -10.41
CA ARG A 227 3.03 22.95 -11.58
C ARG A 227 4.50 23.12 -11.21
N GLU A 228 4.79 23.66 -10.02
CA GLU A 228 6.14 23.86 -9.50
C GLU A 228 6.82 22.50 -9.27
N TYR A 229 6.17 21.59 -8.54
CA TYR A 229 6.70 20.24 -8.33
C TYR A 229 6.90 19.47 -9.63
N TRP A 230 5.99 19.68 -10.60
CA TRP A 230 6.17 19.06 -11.90
C TRP A 230 7.33 19.67 -12.71
N ALA A 231 7.53 20.99 -12.60
CA ALA A 231 8.65 21.65 -13.28
C ALA A 231 10.02 21.20 -12.74
N GLU A 232 10.08 20.76 -11.46
CA GLU A 232 11.30 20.23 -10.86
C GLU A 232 11.71 18.86 -11.42
N GLU A 233 10.81 18.17 -12.13
CA GLU A 233 11.10 16.90 -12.81
C GLU A 233 11.80 17.08 -14.15
N ILE A 234 11.73 18.27 -14.72
CA ILE A 234 12.30 18.64 -16.02
C ILE A 234 13.64 19.34 -15.84
#